data_acda3f4b4c8edc72271019490464ad3f
#
_entry.id   acda3f4b4c8edc72271019490464ad3f
#
_cell.length_a   1.000
_cell.length_b   1.000
_cell.length_c   1.000
_cell.angle_alpha   90.00
_cell.angle_beta   90.00
_cell.angle_gamma   90.00
#
_symmetry.space_group_name_H-M   'P 1'
#
loop_
_entity.id
_entity.type
_entity.pdbx_description
1 polymer ?
#
loop_
_entity_poly.entity_id
_entity_poly.type
_entity_poly.pdbx_seq_one_letter_code
_entity_poly.pdbx_strand_id
1 'polypeptide(L)'
;MVVGMKKGKLYLKRMISIVLLFSLPLAYNICTQFRFDADTQRLEAYYLEEPNSIDVVLLGASDVYSGYSPSYAYDKYKYTSYNYSIALNSVDLYAAQLKEILSTQSPDLILIEISSVFGTDKETEESVLITKHRMIDAVPESQNRKELIDSFTTLEDKISCYFPFFMYHGVSNMCETNINKISFSNTHQNLLKGVYIGVADYIWDDDFCSIQGVKTATEPSKECMKKINNLLKICDDENINVVFTRFPHRMTKAKLERFQYGNFLKGYLQKLGYGFLDFEATVEKNFDYYKDFTDGEHLNGVGQRKLTEQIGKILTENYGIKKRKLPEKCKKDWECSAEYTKLFYKYYDSIRETPNDELKKIYGEKHLWENKELIDALKQYNEE
;
A
#
# COMPACT_ATOMS: atom_id res chain seq x y z
N MET A 1 -63.88 -0.58 16.52
CA MET A 1 -62.67 -1.44 16.52
C MET A 1 -62.03 -1.60 15.14
N VAL A 2 -62.79 -1.85 14.07
CA VAL A 2 -62.31 -2.06 12.67
C VAL A 2 -61.59 -0.83 12.08
N VAL A 3 -61.96 0.39 12.41
CA VAL A 3 -61.33 1.64 11.90
C VAL A 3 -59.93 1.86 12.46
N GLY A 4 -59.70 1.48 13.71
CA GLY A 4 -58.37 1.60 14.35
C GLY A 4 -57.35 0.62 13.77
N MET A 5 -57.76 -0.59 13.45
CA MET A 5 -56.90 -1.61 12.82
C MET A 5 -56.51 -1.24 11.38
N LYS A 6 -57.35 -0.57 10.60
CA LYS A 6 -57.00 -0.07 9.27
C LYS A 6 -55.99 1.05 9.33
N LYS A 7 -56.10 1.98 10.28
CA LYS A 7 -55.10 3.05 10.50
C LYS A 7 -53.76 2.48 10.96
N GLY A 8 -53.75 1.52 11.88
CA GLY A 8 -52.50 0.86 12.33
C GLY A 8 -51.74 0.17 11.21
N LYS A 9 -52.46 -0.58 10.33
CA LYS A 9 -51.86 -1.20 9.16
C LYS A 9 -51.30 -0.18 8.16
N LEU A 10 -51.94 0.97 8.01
CA LEU A 10 -51.45 2.03 7.12
C LEU A 10 -50.18 2.67 7.67
N TYR A 11 -50.12 2.94 8.97
CA TYR A 11 -48.90 3.45 9.62
C TYR A 11 -47.72 2.47 9.52
N LEU A 12 -47.98 1.19 9.78
CA LEU A 12 -46.98 0.13 9.62
C LEU A 12 -46.43 0.07 8.21
N LYS A 13 -47.32 0.11 7.18
CA LYS A 13 -46.88 0.12 5.77
C LYS A 13 -46.02 1.36 5.45
N ARG A 14 -46.41 2.54 5.96
CA ARG A 14 -45.63 3.77 5.79
C ARG A 14 -44.26 3.67 6.45
N MET A 15 -44.19 3.17 7.67
CA MET A 15 -42.91 2.93 8.37
C MET A 15 -42.03 1.96 7.59
N ILE A 16 -42.58 0.84 7.12
CA ILE A 16 -41.82 -0.13 6.30
C ILE A 16 -41.31 0.53 5.01
N SER A 17 -42.17 1.34 4.34
CA SER A 17 -41.77 2.04 3.11
C SER A 17 -40.64 3.05 3.39
N ILE A 18 -40.67 3.75 4.51
CA ILE A 18 -39.61 4.71 4.92
C ILE A 18 -38.32 3.94 5.21
N VAL A 19 -38.40 2.84 5.97
CA VAL A 19 -37.24 2.00 6.26
C VAL A 19 -36.61 1.48 4.98
N LEU A 20 -37.41 0.95 4.06
CA LEU A 20 -36.92 0.48 2.77
C LEU A 20 -36.34 1.60 1.90
N LEU A 21 -36.94 2.79 1.91
CA LEU A 21 -36.47 3.95 1.17
C LEU A 21 -35.03 4.36 1.58
N PHE A 22 -34.68 4.22 2.86
CA PHE A 22 -33.35 4.56 3.36
C PHE A 22 -32.42 3.37 3.44
N SER A 23 -32.90 2.16 3.76
CA SER A 23 -32.05 0.97 3.88
C SER A 23 -31.54 0.46 2.55
N LEU A 24 -32.33 0.54 1.46
CA LEU A 24 -31.88 0.08 0.14
C LEU A 24 -30.74 0.95 -0.44
N PRO A 25 -30.83 2.29 -0.46
CA PRO A 25 -29.69 3.13 -0.85
C PRO A 25 -28.48 2.94 0.05
N LEU A 26 -28.66 2.78 1.37
CA LEU A 26 -27.57 2.52 2.29
C LEU A 26 -26.91 1.17 2.04
N ALA A 27 -27.69 0.10 1.87
CA ALA A 27 -27.16 -1.22 1.52
C ALA A 27 -26.43 -1.19 0.19
N TYR A 28 -26.99 -0.51 -0.81
CA TYR A 28 -26.35 -0.34 -2.10
C TYR A 28 -25.05 0.46 -1.99
N ASN A 29 -25.03 1.55 -1.21
CA ASN A 29 -23.81 2.33 -0.94
C ASN A 29 -22.72 1.47 -0.29
N ILE A 30 -23.07 0.64 0.69
CA ILE A 30 -22.13 -0.30 1.32
C ILE A 30 -21.60 -1.33 0.29
N CYS A 31 -22.47 -1.84 -0.58
CA CYS A 31 -22.07 -2.80 -1.62
C CYS A 31 -21.21 -2.17 -2.72
N THR A 32 -21.30 -0.85 -2.92
CA THR A 32 -20.52 -0.11 -3.92
C THR A 32 -19.27 0.54 -3.37
N GLN A 33 -18.95 0.37 -2.09
CA GLN A 33 -17.66 0.79 -1.55
C GLN A 33 -16.53 0.05 -2.25
N PHE A 34 -15.42 0.75 -2.51
CA PHE A 34 -14.25 0.22 -3.24
C PHE A 34 -13.43 -0.78 -2.41
N ARG A 35 -14.09 -1.50 -1.51
CA ARG A 35 -13.48 -2.52 -0.63
C ARG A 35 -12.78 -3.67 -1.36
N PHE A 36 -12.87 -3.71 -2.69
CA PHE A 36 -12.24 -4.72 -3.53
C PHE A 36 -10.94 -4.24 -4.19
N ASP A 37 -10.59 -2.97 -4.04
CA ASP A 37 -9.30 -2.48 -4.44
C ASP A 37 -8.22 -3.00 -3.48
N ALA A 38 -7.18 -3.60 -4.04
CA ALA A 38 -6.08 -4.14 -3.26
C ALA A 38 -5.35 -3.06 -2.43
N ASP A 39 -5.33 -1.81 -2.89
CA ASP A 39 -4.74 -0.70 -2.14
C ASP A 39 -5.56 -0.36 -0.89
N THR A 40 -6.89 -0.26 -1.03
CA THR A 40 -7.80 -0.05 0.09
C THR A 40 -7.69 -1.18 1.10
N GLN A 41 -7.66 -2.44 0.64
CA GLN A 41 -7.53 -3.61 1.52
C GLN A 41 -6.19 -3.65 2.26
N ARG A 42 -5.08 -3.22 1.64
CA ARG A 42 -3.79 -3.10 2.33
C ARG A 42 -3.84 -2.09 3.46
N LEU A 43 -4.48 -0.94 3.24
CA LEU A 43 -4.66 0.06 4.29
C LEU A 43 -5.64 -0.40 5.37
N GLU A 44 -6.77 -1.04 5.01
CA GLU A 44 -7.71 -1.61 5.99
C GLU A 44 -7.02 -2.65 6.88
N ALA A 45 -6.18 -3.51 6.30
CA ALA A 45 -5.45 -4.53 7.03
C ALA A 45 -4.46 -3.95 8.06
N TYR A 46 -3.93 -2.75 7.83
CA TYR A 46 -3.09 -2.06 8.80
C TYR A 46 -3.81 -1.78 10.13
N TYR A 47 -5.10 -1.46 10.09
CA TYR A 47 -5.89 -1.19 11.29
C TYR A 47 -6.29 -2.46 12.05
N LEU A 48 -5.98 -3.65 11.52
CA LEU A 48 -6.13 -4.92 12.23
C LEU A 48 -4.88 -5.28 13.05
N GLU A 49 -3.76 -4.57 12.83
CA GLU A 49 -2.55 -4.77 13.63
C GLU A 49 -2.78 -4.31 15.08
N GLU A 50 -2.18 -5.04 16.01
CA GLU A 50 -2.22 -4.67 17.44
C GLU A 50 -1.60 -3.27 17.64
N PRO A 51 -2.25 -2.37 18.38
CA PRO A 51 -1.71 -1.02 18.62
C PRO A 51 -0.29 -1.06 19.21
N ASN A 52 0.56 -0.18 18.71
CA ASN A 52 1.96 -0.05 19.13
C ASN A 52 2.78 -1.35 18.97
N SER A 53 2.46 -2.18 17.98
CA SER A 53 3.16 -3.43 17.70
C SER A 53 4.11 -3.37 16.49
N ILE A 54 4.10 -2.27 15.74
CA ILE A 54 4.92 -2.09 14.54
C ILE A 54 6.16 -1.27 14.87
N ASP A 55 7.35 -1.84 14.61
CA ASP A 55 8.63 -1.18 14.84
C ASP A 55 9.00 -0.23 13.70
N VAL A 56 8.68 -0.60 12.45
CA VAL A 56 9.03 0.18 11.26
C VAL A 56 7.83 0.29 10.32
N VAL A 57 7.49 1.49 9.90
CA VAL A 57 6.49 1.70 8.85
C VAL A 57 7.18 2.22 7.59
N LEU A 58 6.83 1.64 6.45
CA LEU A 58 7.27 2.11 5.15
C LEU A 58 6.14 2.88 4.49
N LEU A 59 6.37 4.14 4.17
CA LEU A 59 5.41 5.04 3.54
C LEU A 59 5.86 5.35 2.11
N GLY A 60 4.96 5.24 1.14
CA GLY A 60 5.27 5.53 -0.26
C GLY A 60 4.18 5.09 -1.22
N ALA A 61 4.56 4.87 -2.46
CA ALA A 61 3.67 4.42 -3.53
C ALA A 61 3.81 2.89 -3.78
N SER A 62 3.52 2.47 -5.00
CA SER A 62 3.61 1.07 -5.43
C SER A 62 5.01 0.48 -5.31
N ASP A 63 6.03 1.31 -5.39
CA ASP A 63 7.43 0.90 -5.18
C ASP A 63 7.62 0.24 -3.80
N VAL A 64 6.95 0.77 -2.77
CA VAL A 64 7.05 0.26 -1.40
C VAL A 64 6.40 -1.12 -1.29
N TYR A 65 5.13 -1.26 -1.68
CA TYR A 65 4.46 -2.54 -1.50
C TYR A 65 4.99 -3.65 -2.43
N SER A 66 5.58 -3.29 -3.57
CA SER A 66 6.24 -4.25 -4.46
C SER A 66 7.73 -4.44 -4.16
N GLY A 67 8.33 -3.55 -3.38
CA GLY A 67 9.77 -3.57 -3.10
C GLY A 67 10.19 -4.20 -1.78
N TYR A 68 9.31 -4.18 -0.76
CA TYR A 68 9.65 -4.64 0.57
C TYR A 68 8.60 -5.60 1.13
N SER A 69 9.06 -6.70 1.74
CA SER A 69 8.21 -7.74 2.34
C SER A 69 8.35 -7.75 3.86
N PRO A 70 7.37 -7.18 4.59
CA PRO A 70 7.43 -7.10 6.06
C PRO A 70 7.52 -8.45 6.75
N SER A 71 6.69 -9.42 6.34
CA SER A 71 6.68 -10.75 6.97
C SER A 71 7.96 -11.55 6.67
N TYR A 72 8.57 -11.35 5.50
CA TYR A 72 9.88 -11.91 5.18
C TYR A 72 11.01 -11.27 6.00
N ALA A 73 10.94 -9.94 6.23
CA ALA A 73 11.86 -9.25 7.12
C ALA A 73 11.72 -9.74 8.56
N TYR A 74 10.47 -9.93 9.05
CA TYR A 74 10.23 -10.49 10.38
C TYR A 74 10.80 -11.89 10.52
N ASP A 75 10.66 -12.76 9.51
CA ASP A 75 11.26 -14.09 9.57
C ASP A 75 12.78 -14.05 9.77
N LYS A 76 13.46 -13.16 9.07
CA LYS A 76 14.93 -13.07 9.10
C LYS A 76 15.49 -12.24 10.25
N TYR A 77 14.89 -11.10 10.56
CA TYR A 77 15.44 -10.08 11.45
C TYR A 77 14.66 -9.90 12.74
N LYS A 78 13.43 -10.45 12.82
CA LYS A 78 12.57 -10.48 14.01
C LYS A 78 12.12 -9.10 14.51
N TYR A 79 12.15 -8.05 13.70
CA TYR A 79 11.41 -6.81 13.93
C TYR A 79 10.12 -6.80 13.11
N THR A 80 9.15 -6.04 13.56
CA THR A 80 7.85 -5.89 12.89
C THR A 80 7.85 -4.69 11.98
N SER A 81 7.22 -4.79 10.80
CA SER A 81 7.10 -3.66 9.88
C SER A 81 5.84 -3.74 9.05
N TYR A 82 5.42 -2.63 8.45
CA TYR A 82 4.24 -2.57 7.63
C TYR A 82 4.43 -1.64 6.43
N ASN A 83 3.91 -2.04 5.25
CA ASN A 83 3.86 -1.18 4.07
C ASN A 83 2.57 -0.35 4.06
N TYR A 84 2.62 0.85 4.60
CA TYR A 84 1.52 1.82 4.53
C TYR A 84 1.61 2.60 3.21
N SER A 85 1.22 1.96 2.12
CA SER A 85 1.43 2.46 0.76
C SER A 85 0.27 2.13 -0.17
N ILE A 86 0.02 3.00 -1.14
CA ILE A 86 -1.02 2.88 -2.16
C ILE A 86 -0.47 3.20 -3.53
N ALA A 87 -1.04 2.61 -4.59
CA ALA A 87 -0.63 2.90 -5.96
C ALA A 87 -0.81 4.38 -6.30
N LEU A 88 0.14 4.96 -7.03
CA LEU A 88 0.13 6.37 -7.43
C LEU A 88 -0.02 7.34 -6.24
N ASN A 89 0.54 6.98 -5.08
CA ASN A 89 0.45 7.81 -3.89
C ASN A 89 1.01 9.21 -4.13
N SER A 90 0.26 10.22 -3.74
CA SER A 90 0.71 11.61 -3.81
C SER A 90 1.38 12.04 -2.51
N VAL A 91 2.46 12.80 -2.62
CA VAL A 91 3.13 13.37 -1.44
C VAL A 91 2.21 14.28 -0.61
N ASP A 92 1.16 14.83 -1.21
CA ASP A 92 0.14 15.61 -0.51
C ASP A 92 -0.63 14.78 0.52
N LEU A 93 -0.70 13.46 0.35
CA LEU A 93 -1.34 12.55 1.30
C LEU A 93 -0.42 12.11 2.43
N TYR A 94 0.91 12.26 2.29
CA TYR A 94 1.86 11.77 3.27
C TYR A 94 1.63 12.37 4.67
N ALA A 95 1.23 13.63 4.74
CA ALA A 95 0.88 14.29 5.98
C ALA A 95 -0.28 13.60 6.71
N ALA A 96 -1.36 13.31 5.99
CA ALA A 96 -2.51 12.61 6.53
C ALA A 96 -2.18 11.15 6.88
N GLN A 97 -1.37 10.50 6.05
CA GLN A 97 -0.89 9.13 6.28
C GLN A 97 0.00 9.04 7.53
N LEU A 98 0.91 9.99 7.74
CA LEU A 98 1.71 10.06 8.96
C LEU A 98 0.84 10.21 10.21
N LYS A 99 -0.18 11.08 10.18
CA LYS A 99 -1.13 11.23 11.28
C LYS A 99 -1.88 9.92 11.57
N GLU A 100 -2.31 9.19 10.53
CA GLU A 100 -2.97 7.89 10.69
C GLU A 100 -2.03 6.84 11.26
N ILE A 101 -0.80 6.77 10.79
CA ILE A 101 0.22 5.87 11.33
C ILE A 101 0.41 6.11 12.82
N LEU A 102 0.63 7.36 13.21
CA LEU A 102 0.88 7.75 14.61
C LEU A 102 -0.35 7.65 15.51
N SER A 103 -1.56 7.62 14.94
CA SER A 103 -2.80 7.46 15.72
C SER A 103 -2.96 6.06 16.31
N THR A 104 -2.35 5.06 15.70
CA THR A 104 -2.50 3.64 16.08
C THR A 104 -1.19 2.98 16.47
N GLN A 105 -0.06 3.47 15.95
CA GLN A 105 1.27 2.90 16.17
C GLN A 105 2.27 3.95 16.64
N SER A 106 3.32 3.49 17.30
CA SER A 106 4.47 4.31 17.72
C SER A 106 5.74 3.65 17.17
N PRO A 107 5.99 3.74 15.85
CA PRO A 107 7.13 3.07 15.24
C PRO A 107 8.45 3.70 15.69
N ASP A 108 9.49 2.89 15.84
CA ASP A 108 10.84 3.36 16.13
C ASP A 108 11.41 4.14 14.94
N LEU A 109 10.93 3.83 13.73
CA LEU A 109 11.38 4.46 12.48
C LEU A 109 10.28 4.46 11.42
N ILE A 110 10.18 5.55 10.66
CA ILE A 110 9.39 5.59 9.42
C ILE A 110 10.36 5.75 8.23
N LEU A 111 10.29 4.81 7.28
CA LEU A 111 10.97 4.93 5.99
C LEU A 111 10.03 5.58 4.98
N ILE A 112 10.42 6.73 4.43
CA ILE A 112 9.62 7.42 3.40
C ILE A 112 10.30 7.25 2.04
N GLU A 113 9.62 6.53 1.15
CA GLU A 113 10.05 6.40 -0.25
C GLU A 113 9.63 7.66 -1.03
N ILE A 114 10.60 8.28 -1.73
CA ILE A 114 10.41 9.60 -2.32
C ILE A 114 10.13 9.62 -3.82
N SER A 115 10.08 8.47 -4.50
CA SER A 115 9.94 8.43 -5.96
C SER A 115 8.64 9.05 -6.46
N SER A 116 7.55 8.94 -5.70
CA SER A 116 6.26 9.55 -6.00
C SER A 116 6.30 11.08 -6.02
N VAL A 117 7.24 11.70 -5.31
CA VAL A 117 7.43 13.16 -5.30
C VAL A 117 7.71 13.71 -6.70
N PHE A 118 8.44 12.95 -7.53
CA PHE A 118 8.80 13.38 -8.89
C PHE A 118 7.64 13.28 -9.90
N GLY A 119 6.54 12.66 -9.52
CA GLY A 119 5.31 12.60 -10.30
C GLY A 119 4.41 13.81 -10.14
N THR A 120 4.67 14.67 -9.16
CA THR A 120 3.80 15.81 -8.78
C THR A 120 3.37 16.70 -9.95
N ASP A 121 4.30 17.02 -10.84
CA ASP A 121 4.01 17.91 -11.99
C ASP A 121 3.18 17.21 -13.10
N LYS A 122 2.98 15.90 -13.00
CA LYS A 122 2.21 15.08 -13.95
C LYS A 122 0.93 14.51 -13.35
N GLU A 123 0.66 14.80 -12.07
CA GLU A 123 -0.57 14.38 -11.42
C GLU A 123 -1.77 15.07 -12.07
N THR A 124 -2.78 14.29 -12.42
CA THR A 124 -4.08 14.83 -12.87
C THR A 124 -5.02 14.95 -11.66
N GLU A 125 -6.00 15.85 -11.74
CA GLU A 125 -7.03 15.96 -10.69
C GLU A 125 -7.72 14.62 -10.45
N GLU A 126 -7.97 13.85 -11.51
CA GLU A 126 -8.58 12.51 -11.43
C GLU A 126 -7.70 11.51 -10.70
N SER A 127 -6.37 11.46 -10.97
CA SER A 127 -5.45 10.54 -10.30
C SER A 127 -5.33 10.85 -8.81
N VAL A 128 -5.30 12.14 -8.46
CA VAL A 128 -5.28 12.60 -7.06
C VAL A 128 -6.58 12.24 -6.35
N LEU A 129 -7.73 12.40 -7.03
CA LEU A 129 -9.04 12.07 -6.50
C LEU A 129 -9.14 10.56 -6.17
N ILE A 130 -8.75 9.69 -7.11
CA ILE A 130 -8.76 8.23 -6.90
C ILE A 130 -7.87 7.84 -5.72
N THR A 131 -6.67 8.41 -5.63
CA THR A 131 -5.72 8.11 -4.56
C THR A 131 -6.25 8.56 -3.19
N LYS A 132 -6.88 9.73 -3.12
CA LYS A 132 -7.56 10.22 -1.90
C LYS A 132 -8.70 9.28 -1.50
N HIS A 133 -9.52 8.82 -2.44
CA HIS A 133 -10.61 7.89 -2.15
C HIS A 133 -10.10 6.56 -1.60
N ARG A 134 -9.04 5.98 -2.17
CA ARG A 134 -8.42 4.75 -1.64
C ARG A 134 -8.03 4.88 -0.18
N MET A 135 -7.46 6.03 0.20
CA MET A 135 -7.13 6.29 1.59
C MET A 135 -8.39 6.51 2.44
N ILE A 136 -9.30 7.37 2.03
CA ILE A 136 -10.49 7.74 2.80
C ILE A 136 -11.40 6.52 3.05
N ASP A 137 -11.53 5.64 2.06
CA ASP A 137 -12.37 4.46 2.15
C ASP A 137 -11.80 3.40 3.11
N ALA A 138 -10.48 3.38 3.28
CA ALA A 138 -9.78 2.46 4.18
C ALA A 138 -9.67 2.97 5.62
N VAL A 139 -9.55 4.29 5.79
CA VAL A 139 -9.31 4.92 7.10
C VAL A 139 -10.59 4.90 7.95
N PRO A 140 -10.54 4.46 9.22
CA PRO A 140 -11.66 4.53 10.14
C PRO A 140 -12.15 5.96 10.35
N GLU A 141 -13.40 6.11 10.83
CA GLU A 141 -13.94 7.43 11.17
C GLU A 141 -13.07 8.13 12.21
N SER A 142 -12.45 9.24 11.81
CA SER A 142 -11.50 10.00 12.62
C SER A 142 -11.58 11.49 12.28
N GLN A 143 -10.97 12.32 13.12
CA GLN A 143 -10.82 13.75 12.82
C GLN A 143 -9.92 13.97 11.58
N ASN A 144 -8.85 13.19 11.46
CA ASN A 144 -7.95 13.24 10.32
C ASN A 144 -8.65 12.85 9.01
N ARG A 145 -9.52 11.83 9.02
CA ARG A 145 -10.36 11.47 7.88
C ARG A 145 -11.26 12.63 7.46
N LYS A 146 -11.89 13.34 8.42
CA LYS A 146 -12.71 14.52 8.14
C LYS A 146 -11.89 15.66 7.54
N GLU A 147 -10.71 15.94 8.08
CA GLU A 147 -9.80 16.96 7.56
C GLU A 147 -9.40 16.64 6.11
N LEU A 148 -9.14 15.35 5.81
CA LEU A 148 -8.83 14.91 4.46
C LEU A 148 -10.01 15.10 3.51
N ILE A 149 -11.24 14.76 3.92
CA ILE A 149 -12.46 15.01 3.14
C ILE A 149 -12.66 16.52 2.94
N ASP A 150 -12.45 17.33 3.97
CA ASP A 150 -12.59 18.77 3.89
C ASP A 150 -11.56 19.43 2.96
N SER A 151 -10.45 18.77 2.69
CA SER A 151 -9.43 19.23 1.74
C SER A 151 -9.86 19.17 0.27
N PHE A 152 -10.97 18.49 -0.05
CA PHE A 152 -11.53 18.52 -1.41
C PHE A 152 -12.11 19.90 -1.74
N THR A 153 -11.92 20.31 -2.98
CA THR A 153 -12.34 21.64 -3.44
C THR A 153 -13.84 21.69 -3.78
N THR A 154 -14.40 20.59 -4.26
CA THR A 154 -15.81 20.54 -4.69
C THR A 154 -16.70 19.87 -3.65
N LEU A 155 -17.97 20.27 -3.61
CA LEU A 155 -18.97 19.63 -2.77
C LEU A 155 -19.28 18.21 -3.26
N GLU A 156 -19.22 17.97 -4.57
CA GLU A 156 -19.46 16.66 -5.17
C GLU A 156 -18.44 15.63 -4.70
N ASP A 157 -17.14 15.98 -4.72
CA ASP A 157 -16.07 15.12 -4.22
C ASP A 157 -16.25 14.81 -2.72
N LYS A 158 -16.60 15.82 -1.91
CA LYS A 158 -16.88 15.60 -0.47
C LYS A 158 -18.05 14.64 -0.26
N ILE A 159 -19.14 14.80 -1.02
CA ILE A 159 -20.30 13.92 -0.94
C ILE A 159 -19.92 12.49 -1.36
N SER A 160 -19.09 12.31 -2.37
CA SER A 160 -18.66 11.00 -2.85
C SER A 160 -17.88 10.22 -1.77
N CYS A 161 -17.18 10.88 -0.86
CA CYS A 161 -16.48 10.24 0.26
C CYS A 161 -17.46 9.68 1.32
N TYR A 162 -18.62 10.31 1.52
CA TYR A 162 -19.66 9.79 2.43
C TYR A 162 -20.60 8.81 1.73
N PHE A 163 -20.74 8.93 0.42
CA PHE A 163 -21.57 8.09 -0.43
C PHE A 163 -20.75 7.54 -1.60
N PRO A 164 -19.92 6.52 -1.40
CA PRO A 164 -19.05 5.93 -2.41
C PRO A 164 -19.77 5.52 -3.71
N PHE A 165 -21.08 5.31 -3.64
CA PHE A 165 -21.93 5.09 -4.82
C PHE A 165 -21.73 6.14 -5.90
N PHE A 166 -21.62 7.43 -5.55
CA PHE A 166 -21.42 8.48 -6.53
C PHE A 166 -20.09 8.37 -7.28
N MET A 167 -19.07 7.82 -6.65
CA MET A 167 -17.77 7.57 -7.27
C MET A 167 -17.75 6.29 -8.09
N TYR A 168 -18.36 5.22 -7.59
CA TYR A 168 -18.14 3.86 -8.10
C TYR A 168 -19.33 3.25 -8.82
N HIS A 169 -20.45 3.96 -9.01
CA HIS A 169 -21.68 3.42 -9.63
C HIS A 169 -21.51 2.93 -11.07
N GLY A 170 -20.47 3.38 -11.78
CA GLY A 170 -20.14 2.93 -13.15
C GLY A 170 -19.24 1.69 -13.23
N VAL A 171 -18.75 1.18 -12.08
CA VAL A 171 -17.86 0.02 -12.04
C VAL A 171 -18.71 -1.25 -11.99
N SER A 172 -18.96 -1.86 -13.15
CA SER A 172 -19.93 -2.95 -13.35
C SER A 172 -19.60 -4.27 -12.63
N ASN A 173 -18.36 -4.47 -12.17
CA ASN A 173 -17.89 -5.77 -11.65
C ASN A 173 -18.07 -5.94 -10.14
N MET A 174 -18.64 -4.95 -9.44
CA MET A 174 -18.75 -4.98 -7.98
C MET A 174 -19.77 -5.99 -7.45
N CYS A 175 -20.80 -6.33 -8.23
CA CYS A 175 -21.85 -7.27 -7.80
C CYS A 175 -21.48 -8.76 -7.98
N GLU A 176 -20.44 -9.08 -8.71
CA GLU A 176 -20.01 -10.47 -8.97
C GLU A 176 -19.04 -11.02 -7.91
N THR A 177 -18.64 -10.20 -6.96
CA THR A 177 -17.64 -10.62 -5.97
C THR A 177 -18.28 -11.54 -4.94
N ASN A 178 -17.90 -12.79 -4.96
CA ASN A 178 -18.27 -13.77 -3.96
C ASN A 178 -17.79 -13.34 -2.56
N ILE A 179 -18.62 -13.43 -1.54
CA ILE A 179 -18.29 -13.11 -0.14
C ILE A 179 -17.02 -13.85 0.31
N ASN A 180 -16.82 -15.09 -0.15
CA ASN A 180 -15.59 -15.85 0.13
C ASN A 180 -14.33 -15.22 -0.44
N LYS A 181 -14.42 -14.54 -1.59
CA LYS A 181 -13.27 -13.82 -2.17
C LYS A 181 -12.93 -12.59 -1.35
N ILE A 182 -13.94 -11.87 -0.82
CA ILE A 182 -13.73 -10.72 0.06
C ILE A 182 -13.00 -11.16 1.33
N SER A 183 -13.51 -12.20 1.98
CA SER A 183 -12.90 -12.73 3.21
C SER A 183 -11.48 -13.22 2.97
N PHE A 184 -11.25 -13.94 1.86
CA PHE A 184 -9.92 -14.38 1.46
C PHE A 184 -8.98 -13.20 1.25
N SER A 185 -9.41 -12.18 0.50
CA SER A 185 -8.58 -11.04 0.17
C SER A 185 -8.16 -10.25 1.41
N ASN A 186 -9.08 -9.99 2.34
CA ASN A 186 -8.77 -9.28 3.57
C ASN A 186 -7.77 -10.06 4.45
N THR A 187 -7.97 -11.37 4.63
CA THR A 187 -7.05 -12.21 5.40
C THR A 187 -5.69 -12.30 4.72
N HIS A 188 -5.67 -12.45 3.40
CA HIS A 188 -4.45 -12.48 2.61
C HIS A 188 -3.63 -11.18 2.78
N GLN A 189 -4.27 -10.02 2.66
CA GLN A 189 -3.59 -8.73 2.85
C GLN A 189 -3.07 -8.55 4.28
N ASN A 190 -3.81 -8.98 5.28
CA ASN A 190 -3.37 -8.95 6.67
C ASN A 190 -2.12 -9.80 6.89
N LEU A 191 -2.08 -11.03 6.38
CA LEU A 191 -0.92 -11.93 6.49
C LEU A 191 0.30 -11.42 5.72
N LEU A 192 0.10 -10.72 4.60
CA LEU A 192 1.18 -10.13 3.82
C LEU A 192 1.69 -8.80 4.38
N LYS A 193 1.01 -8.21 5.39
CA LYS A 193 1.43 -6.94 6.02
C LYS A 193 1.66 -5.80 5.02
N GLY A 194 0.78 -5.72 4.02
CA GLY A 194 0.79 -4.68 3.01
C GLY A 194 1.75 -4.91 1.83
N VAL A 195 2.35 -6.09 1.68
CA VAL A 195 3.16 -6.40 0.49
C VAL A 195 2.30 -6.90 -0.67
N TYR A 196 2.73 -6.57 -1.87
CA TYR A 196 2.26 -7.19 -3.12
C TYR A 196 3.42 -7.95 -3.76
N ILE A 197 3.20 -9.22 -4.04
CA ILE A 197 4.17 -10.07 -4.73
C ILE A 197 3.68 -10.26 -6.17
N GLY A 198 4.25 -9.48 -7.08
CA GLY A 198 3.96 -9.57 -8.51
C GLY A 198 4.43 -10.90 -9.08
N VAL A 199 3.55 -11.61 -9.75
CA VAL A 199 3.85 -12.97 -10.27
C VAL A 199 4.19 -12.93 -11.76
N ALA A 200 3.78 -11.90 -12.49
CA ALA A 200 4.07 -11.76 -13.92
C ALA A 200 5.34 -10.96 -14.14
N ASP A 201 6.28 -11.55 -14.85
CA ASP A 201 7.46 -10.83 -15.35
C ASP A 201 7.13 -10.31 -16.76
N TYR A 202 6.86 -9.02 -16.89
CA TYR A 202 6.73 -8.36 -18.18
C TYR A 202 8.12 -7.96 -18.66
N ILE A 203 8.69 -8.74 -19.56
CA ILE A 203 9.94 -8.37 -20.23
C ILE A 203 9.57 -7.36 -21.32
N TRP A 204 9.93 -6.10 -21.09
CA TRP A 204 9.86 -5.07 -22.11
C TRP A 204 11.25 -4.91 -22.72
N ASP A 205 11.32 -4.80 -24.04
CA ASP A 205 12.54 -4.33 -24.73
C ASP A 205 12.71 -2.83 -24.48
N ASP A 206 13.11 -2.48 -23.26
CA ASP A 206 13.40 -1.11 -22.90
C ASP A 206 14.83 -0.73 -23.29
N ASP A 207 14.98 0.50 -23.74
CA ASP A 207 16.29 1.11 -24.01
C ASP A 207 16.95 1.49 -22.68
N PHE A 208 17.51 0.48 -21.98
CA PHE A 208 18.18 0.70 -20.69
C PHE A 208 19.42 1.57 -20.86
N CYS A 209 19.65 2.45 -19.89
CA CYS A 209 20.86 3.25 -19.80
C CYS A 209 21.57 3.04 -18.48
N SER A 210 22.90 3.14 -18.50
CA SER A 210 23.69 3.08 -17.28
C SER A 210 23.64 4.39 -16.51
N ILE A 211 23.57 4.27 -15.19
CA ILE A 211 23.72 5.39 -14.26
C ILE A 211 25.10 5.47 -13.64
N GLN A 212 26.03 4.58 -14.05
CA GLN A 212 27.41 4.63 -13.54
C GLN A 212 28.06 5.97 -13.88
N GLY A 213 28.55 6.64 -12.83
CA GLY A 213 29.19 7.94 -12.96
C GLY A 213 28.26 9.13 -13.13
N VAL A 214 26.93 8.93 -13.19
CA VAL A 214 25.97 10.04 -13.21
C VAL A 214 25.93 10.71 -11.86
N LYS A 215 26.63 11.87 -11.73
CA LYS A 215 26.69 12.71 -10.53
C LYS A 215 25.80 13.95 -10.63
N THR A 216 25.19 14.19 -11.78
CA THR A 216 24.30 15.33 -11.98
C THR A 216 23.16 15.31 -10.99
N ALA A 217 22.97 16.43 -10.31
CA ALA A 217 21.90 16.68 -9.36
C ALA A 217 21.10 17.89 -9.88
N THR A 218 19.88 17.64 -10.30
CA THR A 218 18.98 18.65 -10.86
C THR A 218 17.92 18.98 -9.82
N GLU A 219 17.72 20.26 -9.52
CA GLU A 219 16.67 20.68 -8.59
C GLU A 219 15.29 20.39 -9.20
N PRO A 220 14.40 19.69 -8.47
CA PRO A 220 13.02 19.50 -8.88
C PRO A 220 12.26 20.83 -9.00
N SER A 221 11.03 20.79 -9.51
CA SER A 221 10.18 21.97 -9.62
C SER A 221 9.96 22.65 -8.25
N LYS A 222 9.66 23.95 -8.27
CA LYS A 222 9.33 24.70 -7.05
C LYS A 222 8.15 24.10 -6.29
N GLU A 223 7.17 23.56 -7.02
CA GLU A 223 6.02 22.90 -6.40
C GLU A 223 6.41 21.60 -5.71
N CYS A 224 7.23 20.76 -6.35
CA CYS A 224 7.80 19.57 -5.75
C CYS A 224 8.58 19.91 -4.46
N MET A 225 9.47 20.91 -4.51
CA MET A 225 10.24 21.35 -3.33
C MET A 225 9.36 21.91 -2.22
N LYS A 226 8.26 22.59 -2.55
CA LYS A 226 7.30 23.07 -1.56
C LYS A 226 6.61 21.91 -0.85
N LYS A 227 6.19 20.87 -1.57
CA LYS A 227 5.56 19.66 -0.99
C LYS A 227 6.52 18.91 -0.09
N ILE A 228 7.78 18.76 -0.51
CA ILE A 228 8.85 18.18 0.34
C ILE A 228 9.02 18.98 1.63
N ASN A 229 9.16 20.31 1.53
CA ASN A 229 9.39 21.15 2.71
C ASN A 229 8.17 21.11 3.68
N ASN A 230 6.96 21.02 3.17
CA ASN A 230 5.78 20.82 4.00
C ASN A 230 5.83 19.47 4.72
N LEU A 231 6.23 18.39 4.04
CA LEU A 231 6.41 17.06 4.65
C LEU A 231 7.46 17.09 5.76
N LEU A 232 8.63 17.70 5.49
CA LEU A 232 9.71 17.84 6.47
C LEU A 232 9.24 18.59 7.72
N LYS A 233 8.51 19.69 7.52
CA LYS A 233 7.93 20.46 8.64
C LYS A 233 7.04 19.59 9.51
N ILE A 234 6.22 18.73 8.95
CA ILE A 234 5.36 17.81 9.70
C ILE A 234 6.20 16.80 10.47
N CYS A 235 7.23 16.24 9.83
CA CYS A 235 8.15 15.31 10.50
C CYS A 235 8.83 15.96 11.72
N ASP A 236 9.25 17.22 11.58
CA ASP A 236 9.88 17.97 12.67
C ASP A 236 8.90 18.35 13.77
N ASP A 237 7.73 18.90 13.41
CA ASP A 237 6.68 19.31 14.34
C ASP A 237 6.16 18.14 15.21
N GLU A 238 6.02 16.94 14.62
CA GLU A 238 5.58 15.72 15.29
C GLU A 238 6.74 14.90 15.89
N ASN A 239 7.98 15.37 15.76
CA ASN A 239 9.21 14.69 16.22
C ASN A 239 9.29 13.22 15.75
N ILE A 240 9.00 13.00 14.46
CA ILE A 240 9.00 11.66 13.86
C ILE A 240 10.42 11.26 13.48
N ASN A 241 10.86 10.08 13.89
CA ASN A 241 12.12 9.51 13.44
C ASN A 241 11.95 8.99 12.00
N VAL A 242 12.46 9.76 11.02
CA VAL A 242 12.29 9.51 9.60
C VAL A 242 13.62 9.28 8.90
N VAL A 243 13.64 8.28 8.03
CA VAL A 243 14.69 8.07 7.04
C VAL A 243 14.07 8.05 5.65
N PHE A 244 14.60 8.83 4.74
CA PHE A 244 14.17 8.85 3.36
C PHE A 244 14.85 7.75 2.57
N THR A 245 14.16 7.23 1.57
CA THR A 245 14.71 6.17 0.73
C THR A 245 14.28 6.33 -0.72
N ARG A 246 15.07 5.74 -1.61
CA ARG A 246 14.79 5.63 -3.04
C ARG A 246 14.97 4.18 -3.44
N PHE A 247 13.88 3.55 -3.85
CA PHE A 247 13.88 2.15 -4.24
C PHE A 247 14.44 1.95 -5.66
N PRO A 248 14.91 0.75 -6.00
CA PRO A 248 15.51 0.48 -7.30
C PRO A 248 14.45 0.41 -8.42
N HIS A 249 14.76 1.04 -9.56
CA HIS A 249 13.98 0.98 -10.79
C HIS A 249 14.85 0.52 -11.95
N ARG A 250 14.23 -0.06 -12.97
CA ARG A 250 14.91 -0.28 -14.26
C ARG A 250 15.15 1.07 -14.91
N MET A 251 16.41 1.41 -15.11
CA MET A 251 16.80 2.74 -15.59
C MET A 251 16.74 2.83 -17.11
N THR A 252 15.97 3.80 -17.61
CA THR A 252 15.86 4.16 -19.02
C THR A 252 16.24 5.62 -19.22
N LYS A 253 16.47 6.04 -20.46
CA LYS A 253 16.75 7.46 -20.76
C LYS A 253 15.64 8.38 -20.29
N ALA A 254 14.39 7.93 -20.36
CA ALA A 254 13.23 8.71 -19.89
C ALA A 254 13.21 8.92 -18.37
N LYS A 255 13.84 8.01 -17.61
CA LYS A 255 13.91 8.09 -16.15
C LYS A 255 15.14 8.81 -15.62
N LEU A 256 16.10 9.13 -16.48
CA LEU A 256 17.37 9.73 -16.08
C LEU A 256 17.18 11.09 -15.37
N GLU A 257 16.24 11.90 -15.82
CA GLU A 257 15.92 13.17 -15.17
C GLU A 257 15.39 12.96 -13.74
N ARG A 258 14.48 11.99 -13.55
CA ARG A 258 13.98 11.60 -12.22
C ARG A 258 15.11 11.12 -11.31
N PHE A 259 16.06 10.37 -11.86
CA PHE A 259 17.26 9.96 -11.12
C PHE A 259 18.10 11.16 -10.66
N GLN A 260 18.26 12.19 -11.52
CA GLN A 260 18.98 13.41 -11.19
C GLN A 260 18.27 14.25 -10.12
N TYR A 261 16.91 14.30 -10.14
CA TYR A 261 16.11 14.89 -9.07
C TYR A 261 16.34 14.17 -7.74
N GLY A 262 16.39 12.84 -7.75
CA GLY A 262 16.71 12.04 -6.58
C GLY A 262 18.10 12.31 -6.02
N ASN A 263 19.10 12.53 -6.87
CA ASN A 263 20.45 12.94 -6.44
C ASN A 263 20.44 14.30 -5.73
N PHE A 264 19.65 15.26 -6.23
CA PHE A 264 19.48 16.55 -5.59
C PHE A 264 18.81 16.41 -4.22
N LEU A 265 17.66 15.72 -4.16
CA LEU A 265 16.95 15.53 -2.89
C LEU A 265 17.78 14.80 -1.84
N LYS A 266 18.53 13.78 -2.23
CA LYS A 266 19.49 13.13 -1.32
C LYS A 266 20.43 14.12 -0.68
N GLY A 267 21.10 14.96 -1.48
CA GLY A 267 22.01 15.98 -0.97
C GLY A 267 21.31 17.03 -0.12
N TYR A 268 20.11 17.42 -0.49
CA TYR A 268 19.28 18.39 0.24
C TYR A 268 18.88 17.84 1.61
N LEU A 269 18.29 16.64 1.67
CA LEU A 269 17.84 16.01 2.91
C LEU A 269 19.00 15.71 3.87
N GLN A 270 20.13 15.22 3.35
CA GLN A 270 21.32 14.98 4.16
C GLN A 270 21.91 16.27 4.77
N LYS A 271 21.85 17.40 4.05
CA LYS A 271 22.25 18.71 4.60
C LYS A 271 21.35 19.18 5.74
N LEU A 272 20.09 18.76 5.75
CA LEU A 272 19.14 19.04 6.82
C LEU A 272 19.25 18.04 7.99
N GLY A 273 20.13 17.04 7.88
CA GLY A 273 20.36 16.04 8.94
C GLY A 273 19.53 14.77 8.82
N TYR A 274 18.72 14.61 7.78
CA TYR A 274 17.94 13.40 7.58
C TYR A 274 18.79 12.25 7.02
N GLY A 275 18.50 11.03 7.47
CA GLY A 275 19.05 9.81 6.88
C GLY A 275 18.49 9.57 5.47
N PHE A 276 19.32 8.98 4.59
CA PHE A 276 18.91 8.65 3.23
C PHE A 276 19.48 7.31 2.77
N LEU A 277 18.61 6.37 2.41
CA LEU A 277 18.97 5.08 1.86
C LEU A 277 18.73 5.08 0.35
N ASP A 278 19.79 4.95 -0.42
CA ASP A 278 19.74 5.11 -1.88
C ASP A 278 20.00 3.78 -2.60
N PHE A 279 18.95 2.98 -2.77
CA PHE A 279 19.05 1.69 -3.46
C PHE A 279 19.04 1.86 -4.98
N GLU A 280 18.45 2.94 -5.50
CA GLU A 280 18.44 3.21 -6.93
C GLU A 280 19.84 3.53 -7.45
N ALA A 281 20.65 4.27 -6.71
CA ALA A 281 22.04 4.57 -7.09
C ALA A 281 22.91 3.31 -7.22
N THR A 282 22.51 2.20 -6.65
CA THR A 282 23.24 0.92 -6.68
C THR A 282 22.49 -0.18 -7.45
N VAL A 283 21.44 0.18 -8.20
CA VAL A 283 20.57 -0.79 -8.86
C VAL A 283 21.35 -1.72 -9.80
N GLU A 284 22.21 -1.18 -10.66
CA GLU A 284 23.00 -1.97 -11.62
C GLU A 284 23.99 -2.95 -10.96
N LYS A 285 24.39 -2.66 -9.72
CA LYS A 285 25.29 -3.53 -8.95
C LYS A 285 24.56 -4.65 -8.24
N ASN A 286 23.35 -4.35 -7.73
CA ASN A 286 22.67 -5.21 -6.78
C ASN A 286 21.49 -5.98 -7.41
N PHE A 287 21.00 -5.53 -8.57
CA PHE A 287 19.81 -6.07 -9.22
C PHE A 287 20.06 -6.38 -10.70
N ASP A 288 19.44 -7.45 -11.15
CA ASP A 288 19.40 -7.86 -12.57
C ASP A 288 18.08 -7.35 -13.18
N TYR A 289 18.16 -6.47 -14.19
CA TYR A 289 16.98 -5.86 -14.81
C TYR A 289 16.00 -6.88 -15.43
N TYR A 290 16.48 -8.07 -15.80
CA TYR A 290 15.65 -9.10 -16.42
C TYR A 290 15.12 -10.16 -15.43
N LYS A 291 15.71 -10.23 -14.23
CA LYS A 291 15.36 -11.27 -13.25
C LYS A 291 14.68 -10.74 -11.99
N ASP A 292 14.90 -9.48 -11.64
CA ASP A 292 14.50 -8.93 -10.36
C ASP A 292 13.33 -7.96 -10.45
N PHE A 293 12.82 -7.69 -11.65
CA PHE A 293 11.73 -6.75 -11.90
C PHE A 293 10.56 -7.44 -12.61
N THR A 294 9.34 -7.02 -12.26
CA THR A 294 8.11 -7.46 -12.94
C THR A 294 7.81 -6.59 -14.17
N ASP A 295 8.14 -5.31 -14.10
CA ASP A 295 7.97 -4.30 -15.15
C ASP A 295 9.07 -3.23 -15.06
N GLY A 296 8.86 -2.06 -15.68
CA GLY A 296 9.84 -0.96 -15.66
C GLY A 296 9.99 -0.27 -14.31
N GLU A 297 9.03 -0.40 -13.41
CA GLU A 297 8.96 0.36 -12.14
C GLU A 297 9.09 -0.54 -10.91
N HIS A 298 8.63 -1.80 -10.97
CA HIS A 298 8.40 -2.60 -9.78
C HIS A 298 9.32 -3.83 -9.73
N LEU A 299 9.81 -4.12 -8.54
CA LEU A 299 10.50 -5.37 -8.25
C LEU A 299 9.50 -6.55 -8.28
N ASN A 300 9.96 -7.68 -8.78
CA ASN A 300 9.27 -8.95 -8.65
C ASN A 300 9.63 -9.64 -7.32
N GLY A 301 9.07 -10.81 -7.05
CA GLY A 301 9.31 -11.51 -5.78
C GLY A 301 10.78 -11.86 -5.51
N VAL A 302 11.65 -11.94 -6.51
CA VAL A 302 13.11 -12.14 -6.33
C VAL A 302 13.77 -10.84 -5.91
N GLY A 303 13.55 -9.77 -6.68
CA GLY A 303 14.09 -8.45 -6.38
C GLY A 303 13.60 -7.92 -5.03
N GLN A 304 12.32 -8.15 -4.71
CA GLN A 304 11.70 -7.80 -3.44
C GLN A 304 12.42 -8.44 -2.24
N ARG A 305 12.70 -9.76 -2.29
CA ARG A 305 13.47 -10.44 -1.24
C ARG A 305 14.87 -9.86 -1.11
N LYS A 306 15.56 -9.57 -2.22
CA LYS A 306 16.90 -8.95 -2.22
C LYS A 306 16.88 -7.56 -1.56
N LEU A 307 15.91 -6.70 -1.92
CA LEU A 307 15.80 -5.37 -1.32
C LEU A 307 15.43 -5.46 0.16
N THR A 308 14.50 -6.34 0.53
CA THR A 308 14.11 -6.58 1.91
C THR A 308 15.31 -6.99 2.77
N GLU A 309 16.19 -7.84 2.27
CA GLU A 309 17.41 -8.24 2.98
C GLU A 309 18.39 -7.07 3.15
N GLN A 310 18.56 -6.24 2.14
CA GLN A 310 19.42 -5.05 2.23
C GLN A 310 18.88 -4.06 3.26
N ILE A 311 17.57 -3.76 3.21
CA ILE A 311 16.91 -2.87 4.18
C ILE A 311 17.01 -3.47 5.58
N GLY A 312 16.64 -4.74 5.77
CA GLY A 312 16.66 -5.40 7.08
C GLY A 312 18.04 -5.38 7.73
N LYS A 313 19.09 -5.64 6.95
CA LYS A 313 20.47 -5.55 7.42
C LYS A 313 20.82 -4.13 7.87
N ILE A 314 20.51 -3.11 7.05
CA ILE A 314 20.81 -1.70 7.38
C ILE A 314 20.04 -1.28 8.64
N LEU A 315 18.75 -1.64 8.74
CA LEU A 315 17.93 -1.26 9.89
C LEU A 315 18.45 -1.86 11.19
N THR A 316 18.88 -3.11 11.17
CA THR A 316 19.39 -3.80 12.37
C THR A 316 20.80 -3.37 12.74
N GLU A 317 21.70 -3.19 11.77
CA GLU A 317 23.10 -2.87 12.01
C GLU A 317 23.34 -1.36 12.23
N ASN A 318 22.67 -0.48 11.48
CA ASN A 318 22.96 0.95 11.47
C ASN A 318 21.95 1.77 12.28
N TYR A 319 20.68 1.34 12.31
CA TYR A 319 19.61 2.06 13.03
C TYR A 319 19.24 1.39 14.35
N GLY A 320 19.81 0.24 14.65
CA GLY A 320 19.61 -0.44 15.92
C GLY A 320 18.20 -0.98 16.12
N ILE A 321 17.41 -1.13 15.02
CA ILE A 321 16.08 -1.73 15.09
C ILE A 321 16.21 -3.17 15.58
N LYS A 322 15.55 -3.48 16.68
CA LYS A 322 15.69 -4.76 17.38
C LYS A 322 14.34 -5.41 17.54
N LYS A 323 14.38 -6.73 17.76
CA LYS A 323 13.21 -7.49 18.15
C LYS A 323 12.52 -6.84 19.37
N ARG A 324 11.27 -6.41 19.19
CA ARG A 324 10.40 -5.96 20.27
C ARG A 324 9.83 -7.17 21.03
N LYS A 325 9.58 -7.00 22.31
CA LYS A 325 8.81 -8.01 23.07
C LYS A 325 7.32 -7.83 22.73
N LEU A 326 6.81 -8.70 21.89
CA LEU A 326 5.40 -8.69 21.49
C LEU A 326 4.55 -9.47 22.50
N PRO A 327 3.26 -9.09 22.68
CA PRO A 327 2.26 -9.97 23.28
C PRO A 327 2.20 -11.32 22.56
N GLU A 328 1.89 -12.41 23.26
CA GLU A 328 1.94 -13.75 22.67
C GLU A 328 1.02 -13.91 21.45
N LYS A 329 -0.19 -13.32 21.50
CA LYS A 329 -1.11 -13.29 20.36
C LYS A 329 -0.48 -12.61 19.15
N CYS A 330 0.05 -11.40 19.34
CA CYS A 330 0.69 -10.63 18.27
C CYS A 330 1.91 -11.38 17.68
N LYS A 331 2.69 -12.03 18.53
CA LYS A 331 3.82 -12.87 18.10
C LYS A 331 3.36 -14.03 17.22
N LYS A 332 2.27 -14.72 17.60
CA LYS A 332 1.66 -15.79 16.80
C LYS A 332 1.22 -15.26 15.43
N ASP A 333 0.55 -14.12 15.37
CA ASP A 333 0.10 -13.49 14.12
C ASP A 333 1.28 -13.23 13.17
N TRP A 334 2.40 -12.72 13.71
CA TRP A 334 3.61 -12.50 12.93
C TRP A 334 4.30 -13.80 12.48
N GLU A 335 4.28 -14.82 13.30
CA GLU A 335 4.78 -16.17 12.96
C GLU A 335 3.92 -16.79 11.84
N CYS A 336 2.59 -16.70 11.93
CA CYS A 336 1.67 -17.12 10.86
C CYS A 336 1.90 -16.33 9.57
N SER A 337 2.08 -15.02 9.66
CA SER A 337 2.39 -14.17 8.51
C SER A 337 3.70 -14.56 7.83
N ALA A 338 4.72 -14.91 8.61
CA ALA A 338 6.00 -15.36 8.09
C ALA A 338 5.88 -16.70 7.37
N GLU A 339 5.17 -17.68 7.95
CA GLU A 339 4.95 -18.99 7.34
C GLU A 339 4.10 -18.86 6.06
N TYR A 340 3.02 -18.07 6.09
CA TYR A 340 2.21 -17.80 4.90
C TYR A 340 3.03 -17.17 3.77
N THR A 341 3.87 -16.19 4.10
CA THR A 341 4.73 -15.52 3.12
C THR A 341 5.76 -16.47 2.51
N LYS A 342 6.31 -17.42 3.29
CA LYS A 342 7.18 -18.49 2.76
C LYS A 342 6.45 -19.37 1.75
N LEU A 343 5.22 -19.80 2.08
CA LEU A 343 4.39 -20.57 1.16
C LEU A 343 4.09 -19.79 -0.11
N PHE A 344 3.80 -18.49 0.02
CA PHE A 344 3.53 -17.63 -1.12
C PHE A 344 4.77 -17.49 -2.03
N TYR A 345 5.95 -17.29 -1.47
CA TYR A 345 7.19 -17.25 -2.27
C TYR A 345 7.53 -18.60 -2.90
N LYS A 346 7.30 -19.70 -2.20
CA LYS A 346 7.45 -21.04 -2.78
C LYS A 346 6.52 -21.23 -3.99
N TYR A 347 5.28 -20.79 -3.88
CA TYR A 347 4.32 -20.80 -4.98
C TYR A 347 4.77 -19.88 -6.12
N TYR A 348 5.21 -18.67 -5.80
CA TYR A 348 5.77 -17.72 -6.75
C TYR A 348 6.96 -18.33 -7.53
N ASP A 349 7.93 -18.91 -6.83
CA ASP A 349 9.10 -19.51 -7.45
C ASP A 349 8.70 -20.68 -8.39
N SER A 350 7.72 -21.50 -7.99
CA SER A 350 7.21 -22.58 -8.84
C SER A 350 6.53 -22.09 -10.13
N ILE A 351 5.85 -20.95 -10.07
CA ILE A 351 5.24 -20.33 -11.25
C ILE A 351 6.32 -19.80 -12.21
N ARG A 352 7.36 -19.17 -11.70
CA ARG A 352 8.45 -18.63 -12.52
C ARG A 352 9.23 -19.69 -13.29
N GLU A 353 9.29 -20.92 -12.78
CA GLU A 353 9.90 -22.06 -13.47
C GLU A 353 9.01 -22.58 -14.62
N THR A 354 7.77 -22.12 -14.71
CA THR A 354 6.83 -22.54 -15.74
C THR A 354 6.98 -21.68 -17.00
N PRO A 355 7.03 -22.29 -18.22
CA PRO A 355 7.16 -21.55 -19.46
C PRO A 355 6.06 -20.49 -19.66
N ASN A 356 6.41 -19.32 -20.22
CA ASN A 356 5.51 -18.16 -20.39
C ASN A 356 4.18 -18.47 -21.08
N ASP A 357 4.13 -19.41 -22.02
CA ASP A 357 2.89 -19.79 -22.71
C ASP A 357 1.94 -20.60 -21.83
N GLU A 358 2.46 -21.33 -20.85
CA GLU A 358 1.68 -22.01 -19.82
C GLU A 358 1.27 -21.02 -18.70
N LEU A 359 2.14 -20.06 -18.35
CA LEU A 359 1.82 -19.00 -17.41
C LEU A 359 0.59 -18.20 -17.82
N LYS A 360 0.47 -17.83 -19.09
CA LYS A 360 -0.72 -17.13 -19.62
C LYS A 360 -1.99 -17.93 -19.44
N LYS A 361 -1.94 -19.27 -19.54
CA LYS A 361 -3.07 -20.15 -19.26
C LYS A 361 -3.36 -20.23 -17.76
N ILE A 362 -2.34 -20.36 -16.95
CA ILE A 362 -2.49 -20.42 -15.47
C ILE A 362 -3.04 -19.10 -14.93
N TYR A 363 -2.60 -17.95 -15.46
CA TYR A 363 -3.11 -16.63 -15.07
C TYR A 363 -4.51 -16.34 -15.56
N GLY A 364 -4.90 -16.86 -16.73
CA GLY A 364 -6.28 -16.78 -17.20
C GLY A 364 -7.24 -17.70 -16.46
N GLU A 365 -6.74 -18.79 -15.87
CA GLU A 365 -7.57 -19.89 -15.34
C GLU A 365 -7.40 -20.13 -13.82
N LYS A 366 -6.26 -19.74 -13.20
CA LYS A 366 -5.98 -20.00 -11.78
C LYS A 366 -5.56 -18.73 -11.05
N HIS A 367 -6.46 -18.21 -10.28
CA HIS A 367 -6.16 -17.15 -9.33
C HIS A 367 -5.44 -17.71 -8.09
N LEU A 368 -4.68 -16.86 -7.37
CA LEU A 368 -4.00 -17.22 -6.10
C LEU A 368 -4.91 -17.93 -5.10
N TRP A 369 -6.17 -17.51 -5.01
CA TRP A 369 -7.20 -18.10 -4.14
C TRP A 369 -7.67 -19.50 -4.57
N GLU A 370 -7.19 -20.03 -5.69
CA GLU A 370 -7.42 -21.42 -6.10
C GLU A 370 -6.26 -22.34 -5.70
N ASN A 371 -5.16 -21.76 -5.19
CA ASN A 371 -4.06 -22.56 -4.67
C ASN A 371 -4.46 -23.21 -3.35
N LYS A 372 -4.56 -24.55 -3.35
CA LYS A 372 -5.05 -25.31 -2.21
C LYS A 372 -4.18 -25.14 -0.97
N GLU A 373 -2.83 -25.12 -1.12
CA GLU A 373 -1.92 -24.96 0.03
C GLU A 373 -2.10 -23.60 0.71
N LEU A 374 -2.28 -22.52 -0.07
CA LEU A 374 -2.55 -21.18 0.44
C LEU A 374 -3.93 -21.08 1.09
N ILE A 375 -4.95 -21.69 0.48
CA ILE A 375 -6.32 -21.72 1.04
C ILE A 375 -6.35 -22.50 2.37
N ASP A 376 -5.69 -23.64 2.43
CA ASP A 376 -5.64 -24.46 3.66
C ASP A 376 -4.87 -23.73 4.77
N ALA A 377 -3.76 -23.04 4.45
CA ALA A 377 -3.03 -22.20 5.40
C ALA A 377 -3.90 -21.04 5.93
N LEU A 378 -4.70 -20.38 5.06
CA LEU A 378 -5.63 -19.33 5.47
C LEU A 378 -6.76 -19.84 6.35
N LYS A 379 -7.30 -21.03 6.08
CA LYS A 379 -8.33 -21.67 6.92
C LYS A 379 -7.78 -21.96 8.31
N GLN A 380 -6.60 -22.54 8.38
CA GLN A 380 -5.93 -22.82 9.64
C GLN A 380 -5.71 -21.55 10.46
N TYR A 381 -5.31 -20.44 9.82
CA TYR A 381 -5.16 -19.13 10.47
C TYR A 381 -6.47 -18.61 11.05
N ASN A 382 -7.61 -18.82 10.36
CA ASN A 382 -8.93 -18.35 10.81
C ASN A 382 -9.55 -19.22 11.92
N GLU A 383 -9.06 -20.45 12.10
CA GLU A 383 -9.55 -21.39 13.13
C GLU A 383 -8.78 -21.26 14.46
N GLU A 384 -7.59 -20.65 14.47
CA GLU A 384 -6.77 -20.36 15.66
C GLU A 384 -7.04 -18.97 16.26
#